data_2c9c6bebde99bdef1cb6e87a3bb47302
#
_entry.id   2c9c6bebde99bdef1cb6e87a3bb47302
#
_cell.length_a   1.000
_cell.length_b   1.000
_cell.length_c   1.000
_cell.angle_alpha   90.00
_cell.angle_beta   90.00
_cell.angle_gamma   90.00
#
_symmetry.space_group_name_H-M   'P 1'
#
loop_
_entity.id
_entity.type
_entity.pdbx_description
1 polymer ?
#
loop_
_entity_poly.entity_id
_entity_poly.type
_entity_poly.pdbx_seq_one_letter_code
_entity_poly.pdbx_strand_id
1 'polypeptide(L)'
;MLENLKEEICLANQQLPSSGLVKLTWGNVSGIDKDKGIFGIKPSGIGYNDLKPSDIVLVDMEGQKVEGNLNPSSDTKTHLELYKAWPEIGGITHTHSLSATTLAQTGKDLPCFGTTHADHFYGTVPVCRALNKSELTDDYEKNTGVIIVKHFLENDIDPIKIPGVLQLHHAPFTWGQSAMKSLENSIALEYCAKMAIDSWCLGSNPSPIPQHILDKHFLRKHGPDAYYGQKTNDQESL
;
A
#
# COMPACT_ATOMS: atom_id res chain seq x y z
N MET A 1 2.67 0.76 23.89
CA MET A 1 1.75 0.54 22.74
C MET A 1 2.08 1.45 21.57
N LEU A 2 2.04 2.78 21.69
CA LEU A 2 2.45 3.64 20.57
C LEU A 2 3.95 3.57 20.24
N GLU A 3 4.81 3.23 21.19
CA GLU A 3 6.24 3.01 20.91
C GLU A 3 6.45 1.80 19.98
N ASN A 4 5.76 0.67 20.20
CA ASN A 4 5.84 -0.50 19.32
C ASN A 4 5.35 -0.16 17.92
N LEU A 5 4.28 0.67 17.80
CA LEU A 5 3.78 1.16 16.52
C LEU A 5 4.85 2.01 15.81
N LYS A 6 5.50 2.94 16.52
CA LYS A 6 6.58 3.76 15.96
C LYS A 6 7.77 2.92 15.51
N GLU A 7 8.14 1.90 16.30
CA GLU A 7 9.22 0.95 15.96
C GLU A 7 8.91 0.19 14.67
N GLU A 8 7.69 -0.36 14.53
CA GLU A 8 7.26 -1.06 13.32
C GLU A 8 7.27 -0.14 12.10
N ILE A 9 6.70 1.06 12.21
CA ILE A 9 6.66 2.03 11.12
C ILE A 9 8.08 2.47 10.72
N CYS A 10 8.96 2.72 11.70
CA CYS A 10 10.34 3.07 11.45
C CYS A 10 11.06 1.95 10.69
N LEU A 11 10.93 0.70 11.16
CA LEU A 11 11.55 -0.46 10.53
C LEU A 11 11.03 -0.65 9.08
N ALA A 12 9.72 -0.54 8.85
CA ALA A 12 9.14 -0.65 7.52
C ALA A 12 9.68 0.42 6.56
N ASN A 13 9.81 1.67 7.03
CA ASN A 13 10.42 2.75 6.24
C ASN A 13 11.90 2.50 5.96
N GLN A 14 12.67 2.02 6.93
CA GLN A 14 14.09 1.70 6.75
C GLN A 14 14.34 0.56 5.75
N GLN A 15 13.35 -0.33 5.54
CA GLN A 15 13.43 -1.40 4.56
C GLN A 15 13.12 -0.96 3.12
N LEU A 16 12.47 0.19 2.90
CA LEU A 16 12.13 0.69 1.57
C LEU A 16 13.34 0.79 0.61
N PRO A 17 14.51 1.33 1.00
CA PRO A 17 15.66 1.39 0.11
C PRO A 17 16.21 0.01 -0.28
N SER A 18 16.33 -0.90 0.68
CA SER A 18 16.86 -2.25 0.44
C SER A 18 15.92 -3.12 -0.42
N SER A 19 14.62 -2.85 -0.39
CA SER A 19 13.64 -3.49 -1.26
C SER A 19 13.60 -2.93 -2.69
N GLY A 20 14.36 -1.86 -2.98
CA GLY A 20 14.43 -1.25 -4.31
C GLY A 20 13.23 -0.38 -4.67
N LEU A 21 12.33 -0.11 -3.72
CA LEU A 21 11.06 0.59 -3.98
C LEU A 21 11.20 2.11 -4.02
N VAL A 22 12.28 2.67 -3.47
CA VAL A 22 12.44 4.11 -3.34
C VAL A 22 13.80 4.60 -3.85
N LYS A 23 13.81 5.85 -4.28
CA LYS A 23 14.99 6.67 -4.52
C LYS A 23 14.87 7.95 -3.70
N LEU A 24 16.01 8.51 -3.27
CA LEU A 24 16.03 9.70 -2.42
C LEU A 24 15.13 9.51 -1.18
N THR A 25 14.15 10.39 -0.99
CA THR A 25 13.17 10.34 0.10
C THR A 25 11.72 10.14 -0.40
N TRP A 26 11.57 9.64 -1.65
CA TRP A 26 10.27 9.48 -2.30
C TRP A 26 9.57 8.21 -1.84
N GLY A 27 8.65 8.38 -0.94
CA GLY A 27 7.85 7.31 -0.39
C GLY A 27 7.86 7.28 1.14
N ASN A 28 6.87 6.61 1.67
CA ASN A 28 6.68 6.48 3.11
C ASN A 28 5.79 5.29 3.44
N VAL A 29 5.89 4.87 4.69
CA VAL A 29 5.02 3.87 5.30
C VAL A 29 4.39 4.49 6.55
N SER A 30 3.11 4.23 6.75
CA SER A 30 2.37 4.53 7.97
C SER A 30 1.79 3.27 8.59
N GLY A 31 1.39 3.34 9.86
CA GLY A 31 0.67 2.30 10.58
C GLY A 31 -0.28 2.93 11.59
N ILE A 32 -1.36 2.24 11.96
CA ILE A 32 -2.41 2.76 12.84
C ILE A 32 -2.61 1.89 14.08
N ASP A 33 -2.75 2.52 15.24
CA ASP A 33 -3.36 1.95 16.44
C ASP A 33 -4.86 2.23 16.36
N LYS A 34 -5.63 1.21 15.96
CA LYS A 34 -7.08 1.34 15.71
C LYS A 34 -7.87 1.62 16.98
N ASP A 35 -7.43 1.07 18.12
CA ASP A 35 -8.10 1.23 19.39
C ASP A 35 -8.04 2.69 19.88
N LYS A 36 -6.96 3.39 19.53
CA LYS A 36 -6.76 4.79 19.88
C LYS A 36 -7.19 5.76 18.80
N GLY A 37 -7.41 5.30 17.58
CA GLY A 37 -7.63 6.17 16.43
C GLY A 37 -6.41 7.07 16.15
N ILE A 38 -5.20 6.55 16.31
CA ILE A 38 -3.94 7.28 16.08
C ILE A 38 -3.08 6.50 15.10
N PHE A 39 -2.64 7.16 14.03
CA PHE A 39 -1.66 6.58 13.13
C PHE A 39 -0.34 7.32 13.17
N GLY A 40 0.75 6.57 12.96
CA GLY A 40 2.07 7.15 12.80
C GLY A 40 2.48 7.18 11.34
N ILE A 41 3.27 8.18 10.94
CA ILE A 41 3.80 8.29 9.59
C ILE A 41 5.22 8.84 9.60
N LYS A 42 6.02 8.45 8.61
CA LYS A 42 7.36 8.98 8.40
C LYS A 42 7.33 10.51 8.24
N PRO A 43 8.25 11.26 8.89
CA PRO A 43 8.36 12.69 8.67
C PRO A 43 8.86 13.01 7.26
N SER A 44 8.45 14.18 6.77
CA SER A 44 8.88 14.70 5.47
C SER A 44 10.40 14.95 5.44
N GLY A 45 11.06 14.57 4.33
CA GLY A 45 12.45 14.94 4.05
C GLY A 45 13.53 14.20 4.87
N ILE A 46 13.19 13.37 5.86
CA ILE A 46 14.16 12.57 6.62
C ILE A 46 14.59 11.36 5.81
N GLY A 47 15.91 11.14 5.72
CA GLY A 47 16.49 9.96 5.07
C GLY A 47 16.14 8.66 5.81
N TYR A 48 15.99 7.58 5.06
CA TYR A 48 15.56 6.30 5.65
C TYR A 48 16.56 5.73 6.65
N ASN A 49 17.88 5.90 6.38
CA ASN A 49 18.95 5.40 7.25
C ASN A 49 19.11 6.20 8.56
N ASP A 50 18.64 7.46 8.54
CA ASP A 50 18.72 8.36 9.70
C ASP A 50 17.46 8.33 10.55
N LEU A 51 16.38 7.72 10.04
CA LEU A 51 15.07 7.67 10.68
C LEU A 51 15.13 6.84 11.97
N LYS A 52 14.57 7.39 13.05
CA LYS A 52 14.43 6.73 14.35
C LYS A 52 12.96 6.60 14.73
N PRO A 53 12.59 5.66 15.60
CA PRO A 53 11.22 5.55 16.09
C PRO A 53 10.70 6.86 16.71
N SER A 54 11.54 7.62 17.40
CA SER A 54 11.20 8.93 17.98
C SER A 54 10.89 10.01 16.95
N ASP A 55 11.27 9.83 15.68
CA ASP A 55 11.01 10.77 14.60
C ASP A 55 9.61 10.57 13.97
N ILE A 56 9.00 9.40 14.17
CA ILE A 56 7.67 9.10 13.65
C ILE A 56 6.65 10.06 14.23
N VAL A 57 5.91 10.73 13.35
CA VAL A 57 4.90 11.71 13.72
C VAL A 57 3.56 11.01 13.90
N LEU A 58 2.91 11.23 15.05
CA LEU A 58 1.60 10.67 15.34
C LEU A 58 0.51 11.68 15.01
N VAL A 59 -0.55 11.19 14.36
CA VAL A 59 -1.69 11.99 13.86
C VAL A 59 -2.98 11.28 14.25
N ASP A 60 -3.99 12.04 14.66
CA ASP A 60 -5.33 11.52 14.96
C ASP A 60 -6.21 11.39 13.70
N MET A 61 -7.42 10.87 13.88
CA MET A 61 -8.37 10.67 12.77
C MET A 61 -9.03 11.98 12.30
N GLU A 62 -8.80 13.10 12.97
CA GLU A 62 -9.14 14.46 12.54
C GLU A 62 -8.01 15.10 11.72
N GLY A 63 -6.84 14.42 11.62
CA GLY A 63 -5.68 14.90 10.88
C GLY A 63 -4.80 15.86 11.68
N GLN A 64 -5.01 15.94 13.01
CA GLN A 64 -4.21 16.78 13.88
C GLN A 64 -2.96 16.01 14.37
N LYS A 65 -1.82 16.68 14.36
CA LYS A 65 -0.60 16.13 14.93
C LYS A 65 -0.73 16.07 16.45
N VAL A 66 -0.70 14.86 17.02
CA VAL A 66 -0.81 14.62 18.46
C VAL A 66 0.54 14.42 19.14
N GLU A 67 1.56 13.96 18.40
CA GLU A 67 2.92 13.77 18.92
C GLU A 67 3.95 13.89 17.80
N GLY A 68 5.16 14.33 18.17
CA GLY A 68 6.32 14.49 17.28
C GLY A 68 6.67 15.95 17.01
N ASN A 69 7.98 16.22 16.88
CA ASN A 69 8.50 17.57 16.66
C ASN A 69 8.67 17.94 15.19
N LEU A 70 8.63 16.93 14.31
CA LEU A 70 8.84 17.07 12.88
C LEU A 70 7.50 17.31 12.14
N ASN A 71 7.60 17.74 10.89
CA ASN A 71 6.46 17.78 10.00
C ASN A 71 6.17 16.38 9.46
N PRO A 72 4.93 15.88 9.50
CA PRO A 72 4.57 14.61 8.90
C PRO A 72 4.79 14.64 7.38
N SER A 73 4.82 13.46 6.74
CA SER A 73 4.82 13.36 5.28
C SER A 73 3.68 14.20 4.66
N SER A 74 3.90 14.76 3.49
CA SER A 74 2.84 15.40 2.69
C SER A 74 1.66 14.45 2.46
N ASP A 75 1.93 13.15 2.29
CA ASP A 75 0.91 12.13 2.02
C ASP A 75 -0.01 11.80 3.22
N THR A 76 0.20 12.44 4.36
CA THR A 76 -0.58 12.20 5.59
C THR A 76 -2.09 12.25 5.36
N LYS A 77 -2.57 13.23 4.59
CA LYS A 77 -4.01 13.36 4.29
C LYS A 77 -4.51 12.25 3.38
N THR A 78 -3.70 11.77 2.44
CA THR A 78 -4.03 10.60 1.61
C THR A 78 -4.22 9.36 2.47
N HIS A 79 -3.25 9.08 3.37
CA HIS A 79 -3.32 7.94 4.28
C HIS A 79 -4.52 8.03 5.22
N LEU A 80 -4.81 9.23 5.73
CA LEU A 80 -5.97 9.47 6.60
C LEU A 80 -7.29 9.12 5.92
N GLU A 81 -7.50 9.53 4.66
CA GLU A 81 -8.72 9.20 3.91
C GLU A 81 -8.87 7.69 3.69
N LEU A 82 -7.77 6.96 3.44
CA LEU A 82 -7.79 5.51 3.30
C LEU A 82 -8.11 4.82 4.64
N TYR A 83 -7.51 5.24 5.76
CA TYR A 83 -7.83 4.71 7.10
C TYR A 83 -9.27 4.95 7.50
N LYS A 84 -9.84 6.13 7.15
CA LYS A 84 -11.25 6.45 7.40
C LYS A 84 -12.21 5.57 6.62
N ALA A 85 -11.86 5.28 5.36
CA ALA A 85 -12.72 4.51 4.47
C ALA A 85 -12.65 3.00 4.76
N TRP A 86 -11.50 2.51 5.18
CA TRP A 86 -11.22 1.07 5.34
C TRP A 86 -10.65 0.78 6.75
N PRO A 87 -11.51 0.65 7.77
CA PRO A 87 -11.07 0.43 9.16
C PRO A 87 -10.34 -0.90 9.38
N GLU A 88 -10.42 -1.84 8.43
CA GLU A 88 -9.73 -3.13 8.49
C GLU A 88 -8.24 -3.00 8.22
N ILE A 89 -7.76 -1.99 7.48
CA ILE A 89 -6.35 -1.84 7.18
C ILE A 89 -5.58 -1.32 8.40
N GLY A 90 -4.34 -1.78 8.56
CA GLY A 90 -3.46 -1.42 9.69
C GLY A 90 -2.18 -0.69 9.27
N GLY A 91 -1.88 -0.65 7.97
CA GLY A 91 -0.74 0.08 7.43
C GLY A 91 -0.91 0.42 5.96
N ILE A 92 -0.22 1.47 5.51
CA ILE A 92 -0.23 1.96 4.14
C ILE A 92 1.21 2.26 3.71
N THR A 93 1.56 1.86 2.49
CA THR A 93 2.83 2.19 1.85
C THR A 93 2.58 2.94 0.56
N HIS A 94 3.22 4.09 0.40
CA HIS A 94 3.31 4.84 -0.85
C HIS A 94 4.75 4.88 -1.34
N THR A 95 4.97 4.64 -2.62
CA THR A 95 6.31 4.67 -3.23
C THR A 95 6.22 5.19 -4.67
N HIS A 96 7.37 5.59 -5.22
CA HIS A 96 7.52 5.84 -6.65
C HIS A 96 8.38 4.72 -7.27
N SER A 97 8.05 3.47 -6.95
CA SER A 97 8.76 2.29 -7.47
C SER A 97 8.63 2.20 -8.99
N LEU A 98 9.69 1.76 -9.65
CA LEU A 98 9.88 1.99 -11.08
C LEU A 98 8.78 1.37 -11.95
N SER A 99 8.49 0.08 -11.77
CA SER A 99 7.60 -0.65 -12.65
C SER A 99 6.13 -0.31 -12.39
N ALA A 100 5.73 -0.24 -11.12
CA ALA A 100 4.36 0.13 -10.75
C ALA A 100 4.06 1.58 -11.15
N THR A 101 5.02 2.51 -10.96
CA THR A 101 4.86 3.91 -11.43
C THR A 101 4.82 3.98 -12.95
N THR A 102 5.58 3.16 -13.68
CA THR A 102 5.48 3.08 -15.15
C THR A 102 4.07 2.70 -15.58
N LEU A 103 3.45 1.69 -14.95
CA LEU A 103 2.05 1.33 -15.25
C LEU A 103 1.09 2.48 -14.90
N ALA A 104 1.26 3.10 -13.74
CA ALA A 104 0.47 4.27 -13.33
C ALA A 104 0.52 5.39 -14.39
N GLN A 105 1.70 5.67 -14.96
CA GLN A 105 1.87 6.68 -16.00
C GLN A 105 1.18 6.32 -17.32
N THR A 106 1.11 5.01 -17.63
CA THR A 106 0.46 4.53 -18.88
C THR A 106 -1.05 4.40 -18.76
N GLY A 107 -1.62 4.46 -17.57
CA GLY A 107 -3.03 4.22 -17.32
C GLY A 107 -3.46 2.77 -17.52
N LYS A 108 -2.50 1.83 -17.51
CA LYS A 108 -2.79 0.40 -17.64
C LYS A 108 -2.96 -0.25 -16.28
N ASP A 109 -4.11 -0.88 -16.08
CA ASP A 109 -4.32 -1.81 -14.98
C ASP A 109 -3.25 -2.92 -15.02
N LEU A 110 -2.99 -3.52 -13.87
CA LEU A 110 -2.12 -4.69 -13.75
C LEU A 110 -2.97 -5.96 -13.62
N PRO A 111 -3.23 -6.70 -14.71
CA PRO A 111 -3.97 -7.95 -14.68
C PRO A 111 -3.18 -9.05 -13.94
N CYS A 112 -3.90 -9.98 -13.33
CA CYS A 112 -3.28 -11.14 -12.68
C CYS A 112 -2.82 -12.16 -13.72
N PHE A 113 -1.58 -12.07 -14.17
CA PHE A 113 -1.02 -12.98 -15.17
C PHE A 113 -0.40 -14.25 -14.58
N GLY A 114 -0.15 -14.30 -13.29
CA GLY A 114 0.54 -15.43 -12.69
C GLY A 114 0.26 -15.61 -11.20
N THR A 115 0.74 -16.73 -10.69
CA THR A 115 0.48 -17.17 -9.32
C THR A 115 1.15 -16.28 -8.26
N THR A 116 2.29 -15.66 -8.57
CA THR A 116 2.93 -14.67 -7.68
C THR A 116 2.00 -13.48 -7.40
N HIS A 117 1.32 -12.99 -8.43
CA HIS A 117 0.32 -11.94 -8.30
C HIS A 117 -0.88 -12.44 -7.47
N ALA A 118 -1.41 -13.61 -7.83
CA ALA A 118 -2.57 -14.24 -7.15
C ALA A 118 -2.33 -14.50 -5.65
N ASP A 119 -1.10 -14.67 -5.23
CA ASP A 119 -0.72 -14.86 -3.82
C ASP A 119 -0.90 -13.59 -2.97
N HIS A 120 -1.05 -12.41 -3.58
CA HIS A 120 -1.14 -11.12 -2.90
C HIS A 120 -2.41 -10.32 -3.27
N PHE A 121 -2.90 -10.44 -4.50
CA PHE A 121 -4.03 -9.68 -5.02
C PHE A 121 -5.02 -10.62 -5.71
N TYR A 122 -6.27 -10.59 -5.26
CA TYR A 122 -7.33 -11.46 -5.80
C TYR A 122 -7.93 -10.92 -7.10
N GLY A 123 -7.06 -10.64 -8.07
CA GLY A 123 -7.47 -10.12 -9.38
C GLY A 123 -6.58 -8.98 -9.88
N THR A 124 -7.15 -8.15 -10.71
CA THR A 124 -6.47 -7.00 -11.31
C THR A 124 -6.23 -5.89 -10.29
N VAL A 125 -5.00 -5.38 -10.19
CA VAL A 125 -4.73 -4.14 -9.47
C VAL A 125 -5.08 -2.97 -10.39
N PRO A 126 -6.04 -2.09 -9.99
CA PRO A 126 -6.57 -1.06 -10.87
C PRO A 126 -5.69 0.18 -10.96
N VAL A 127 -5.88 0.94 -12.05
CA VAL A 127 -5.44 2.33 -12.15
C VAL A 127 -6.63 3.24 -11.88
N CYS A 128 -6.60 4.03 -10.80
CA CYS A 128 -7.58 5.08 -10.61
C CYS A 128 -7.25 6.32 -11.46
N ARG A 129 -8.25 7.14 -11.77
CA ARG A 129 -8.09 8.36 -12.60
C ARG A 129 -7.12 9.37 -12.00
N ALA A 130 -6.58 10.25 -12.83
CA ALA A 130 -5.86 11.43 -12.37
C ALA A 130 -6.80 12.43 -11.67
N LEU A 131 -6.22 13.30 -10.84
CA LEU A 131 -6.92 14.44 -10.28
C LEU A 131 -7.22 15.47 -11.37
N ASN A 132 -8.37 16.13 -11.27
CA ASN A 132 -8.68 17.28 -12.12
C ASN A 132 -8.08 18.57 -11.54
N LYS A 133 -8.16 19.68 -12.28
CA LYS A 133 -7.54 20.94 -11.91
C LYS A 133 -8.05 21.50 -10.58
N SER A 134 -9.34 21.39 -10.28
CA SER A 134 -9.90 21.88 -9.01
C SER A 134 -9.43 21.03 -7.82
N GLU A 135 -9.38 19.71 -7.96
CA GLU A 135 -8.89 18.78 -6.94
C GLU A 135 -7.41 19.01 -6.61
N LEU A 136 -6.60 19.39 -7.61
CA LEU A 136 -5.18 19.73 -7.41
C LEU A 136 -5.00 21.03 -6.64
N THR A 137 -5.87 22.03 -6.87
CA THR A 137 -5.72 23.36 -6.26
C THR A 137 -6.38 23.48 -4.90
N ASP A 138 -7.33 22.63 -4.58
CA ASP A 138 -8.05 22.64 -3.29
C ASP A 138 -7.21 21.94 -2.20
N ASP A 139 -7.08 20.61 -2.28
CA ASP A 139 -6.30 19.82 -1.32
C ASP A 139 -5.79 18.54 -2.03
N TYR A 140 -4.62 18.65 -2.65
CA TYR A 140 -4.05 17.62 -3.51
C TYR A 140 -3.96 16.24 -2.82
N GLU A 141 -3.36 16.20 -1.64
CA GLU A 141 -3.10 14.95 -0.94
C GLU A 141 -4.40 14.32 -0.41
N LYS A 142 -5.32 15.12 0.11
CA LYS A 142 -6.65 14.65 0.51
C LYS A 142 -7.42 14.10 -0.67
N ASN A 143 -7.47 14.86 -1.76
CA ASN A 143 -8.21 14.46 -2.97
C ASN A 143 -7.61 13.21 -3.63
N THR A 144 -6.31 12.97 -3.49
CA THR A 144 -5.67 11.71 -3.85
C THR A 144 -6.33 10.52 -3.12
N GLY A 145 -6.46 10.59 -1.81
CA GLY A 145 -7.12 9.55 -1.02
C GLY A 145 -8.59 9.38 -1.38
N VAL A 146 -9.33 10.50 -1.51
CA VAL A 146 -10.75 10.50 -1.90
C VAL A 146 -10.97 9.79 -3.25
N ILE A 147 -10.13 10.05 -4.25
CA ILE A 147 -10.23 9.42 -5.57
C ILE A 147 -9.98 7.91 -5.50
N ILE A 148 -8.98 7.49 -4.72
CA ILE A 148 -8.70 6.07 -4.53
C ILE A 148 -9.91 5.38 -3.91
N VAL A 149 -10.44 5.91 -2.81
CA VAL A 149 -11.63 5.35 -2.13
C VAL A 149 -12.83 5.29 -3.08
N LYS A 150 -13.10 6.40 -3.78
CA LYS A 150 -14.21 6.49 -4.74
C LYS A 150 -14.07 5.47 -5.86
N HIS A 151 -12.87 5.26 -6.39
CA HIS A 151 -12.62 4.27 -7.44
C HIS A 151 -12.96 2.85 -6.98
N PHE A 152 -12.60 2.47 -5.76
CA PHE A 152 -12.91 1.16 -5.19
C PHE A 152 -14.42 0.97 -4.99
N LEU A 153 -15.10 1.98 -4.46
CA LEU A 153 -16.55 1.95 -4.24
C LEU A 153 -17.33 1.88 -5.56
N GLU A 154 -16.97 2.69 -6.55
CA GLU A 154 -17.68 2.75 -7.83
C GLU A 154 -17.50 1.48 -8.69
N ASN A 155 -16.43 0.73 -8.48
CA ASN A 155 -16.12 -0.49 -9.23
C ASN A 155 -16.35 -1.78 -8.41
N ASP A 156 -16.94 -1.68 -7.22
CA ASP A 156 -17.20 -2.82 -6.31
C ASP A 156 -15.94 -3.65 -6.04
N ILE A 157 -14.80 -2.96 -5.81
CA ILE A 157 -13.52 -3.60 -5.53
C ILE A 157 -13.35 -3.72 -4.01
N ASP A 158 -13.12 -4.96 -3.54
CA ASP A 158 -12.82 -5.25 -2.15
C ASP A 158 -11.37 -4.85 -1.81
N PRO A 159 -11.13 -3.83 -0.97
CA PRO A 159 -9.78 -3.36 -0.66
C PRO A 159 -8.96 -4.38 0.13
N ILE A 160 -9.60 -5.35 0.78
CA ILE A 160 -8.87 -6.40 1.50
C ILE A 160 -8.38 -7.48 0.55
N LYS A 161 -9.11 -7.73 -0.53
CA LYS A 161 -8.70 -8.69 -1.57
C LYS A 161 -7.75 -8.09 -2.60
N ILE A 162 -7.87 -6.78 -2.87
CA ILE A 162 -6.98 -6.03 -3.77
C ILE A 162 -6.31 -4.92 -2.96
N PRO A 163 -5.29 -5.25 -2.13
CA PRO A 163 -4.66 -4.28 -1.23
C PRO A 163 -3.65 -3.36 -1.95
N GLY A 164 -4.06 -2.77 -3.07
CA GLY A 164 -3.21 -1.86 -3.84
C GLY A 164 -3.93 -1.18 -4.99
N VAL A 165 -3.39 -0.05 -5.41
CA VAL A 165 -3.89 0.78 -6.51
C VAL A 165 -2.74 1.50 -7.19
N LEU A 166 -2.89 1.79 -8.47
CA LEU A 166 -2.02 2.67 -9.23
C LEU A 166 -2.78 3.99 -9.48
N GLN A 167 -2.23 5.12 -9.09
CA GLN A 167 -2.84 6.41 -9.42
C GLN A 167 -2.29 6.96 -10.72
N LEU A 168 -3.18 7.24 -11.68
CA LEU A 168 -2.81 7.77 -13.00
C LEU A 168 -1.97 9.05 -12.87
N HIS A 169 -0.82 9.06 -13.57
CA HIS A 169 0.19 10.13 -13.56
C HIS A 169 0.89 10.38 -12.22
N HIS A 170 0.72 9.47 -11.25
CA HIS A 170 1.39 9.58 -9.98
C HIS A 170 2.17 8.27 -9.68
N ALA A 171 1.62 7.39 -8.83
CA ALA A 171 2.39 6.26 -8.32
C ALA A 171 1.48 5.25 -7.57
N PRO A 172 2.02 4.10 -7.12
CA PRO A 172 1.26 3.11 -6.36
C PRO A 172 1.03 3.52 -4.89
N PHE A 173 -0.11 3.07 -4.38
CA PHE A 173 -0.40 2.93 -2.96
C PHE A 173 -0.75 1.48 -2.67
N THR A 174 -0.25 0.94 -1.58
CA THR A 174 -0.59 -0.40 -1.08
C THR A 174 -0.91 -0.34 0.41
N TRP A 175 -1.69 -1.28 0.88
CA TRP A 175 -2.05 -1.37 2.29
C TRP A 175 -2.06 -2.81 2.78
N GLY A 176 -2.22 -3.01 4.07
CA GLY A 176 -2.29 -4.32 4.70
C GLY A 176 -2.71 -4.22 6.17
N GLN A 177 -2.71 -5.34 6.88
CA GLN A 177 -3.11 -5.41 8.28
C GLN A 177 -2.11 -4.75 9.24
N SER A 178 -0.89 -4.43 8.78
CA SER A 178 0.15 -3.73 9.52
C SER A 178 1.04 -2.92 8.57
N ALA A 179 1.92 -2.08 9.10
CA ALA A 179 2.90 -1.32 8.32
C ALA A 179 3.81 -2.26 7.51
N MET A 180 4.31 -3.33 8.14
CA MET A 180 5.12 -4.33 7.45
C MET A 180 4.34 -5.06 6.34
N LYS A 181 3.06 -5.39 6.56
CA LYS A 181 2.24 -6.06 5.54
C LYS A 181 1.95 -5.16 4.35
N SER A 182 1.77 -3.86 4.57
CA SER A 182 1.63 -2.89 3.47
C SER A 182 2.90 -2.80 2.61
N LEU A 183 4.09 -2.84 3.24
CA LEU A 183 5.38 -2.90 2.56
C LEU A 183 5.54 -4.19 1.74
N GLU A 184 5.21 -5.36 2.31
CA GLU A 184 5.24 -6.62 1.57
C GLU A 184 4.37 -6.57 0.31
N ASN A 185 3.16 -6.01 0.41
CA ASN A 185 2.26 -5.85 -0.73
C ASN A 185 2.84 -4.86 -1.77
N SER A 186 3.58 -3.83 -1.33
CA SER A 186 4.27 -2.90 -2.24
C SER A 186 5.41 -3.60 -3.00
N ILE A 187 6.19 -4.45 -2.33
CA ILE A 187 7.24 -5.29 -2.95
C ILE A 187 6.61 -6.24 -3.99
N ALA A 188 5.52 -6.90 -3.61
CA ALA A 188 4.82 -7.82 -4.51
C ALA A 188 4.24 -7.08 -5.73
N LEU A 189 3.64 -5.90 -5.54
CA LEU A 189 3.09 -5.08 -6.61
C LEU A 189 4.19 -4.66 -7.61
N GLU A 190 5.32 -4.15 -7.13
CA GLU A 190 6.44 -3.76 -7.99
C GLU A 190 6.98 -4.95 -8.80
N TYR A 191 7.14 -6.11 -8.15
CA TYR A 191 7.64 -7.31 -8.81
C TYR A 191 6.66 -7.84 -9.86
N CYS A 192 5.35 -7.85 -9.57
CA CYS A 192 4.31 -8.23 -10.53
C CYS A 192 4.21 -7.24 -11.70
N ALA A 193 4.33 -5.94 -11.43
CA ALA A 193 4.35 -4.90 -12.44
C ALA A 193 5.55 -5.08 -13.40
N LYS A 194 6.74 -5.37 -12.85
CA LYS A 194 7.94 -5.67 -13.65
C LYS A 194 7.73 -6.88 -14.56
N MET A 195 7.21 -7.98 -14.03
CA MET A 195 6.94 -9.18 -14.82
C MET A 195 5.92 -8.92 -15.94
N ALA A 196 4.87 -8.13 -15.66
CA ALA A 196 3.87 -7.77 -16.66
C ALA A 196 4.49 -6.93 -17.80
N ILE A 197 5.28 -5.91 -17.46
CA ILE A 197 5.98 -5.06 -18.43
C ILE A 197 6.92 -5.92 -19.29
N ASP A 198 7.73 -6.80 -18.70
CA ASP A 198 8.65 -7.66 -19.43
C ASP A 198 7.90 -8.62 -20.36
N SER A 199 6.77 -9.17 -19.93
CA SER A 199 5.93 -10.01 -20.77
C SER A 199 5.42 -9.26 -22.01
N TRP A 200 4.98 -8.03 -21.86
CA TRP A 200 4.58 -7.17 -22.99
C TRP A 200 5.76 -6.79 -23.88
N CYS A 201 6.92 -6.50 -23.30
CA CYS A 201 8.15 -6.21 -24.06
C CYS A 201 8.63 -7.40 -24.92
N LEU A 202 8.36 -8.63 -24.51
CA LEU A 202 8.61 -9.82 -25.30
C LEU A 202 7.61 -10.00 -26.47
N GLY A 203 6.70 -9.06 -26.68
CA GLY A 203 5.66 -9.14 -27.70
C GLY A 203 4.51 -10.08 -27.32
N SER A 204 4.48 -10.56 -26.09
CA SER A 204 3.38 -11.36 -25.56
C SER A 204 2.23 -10.47 -25.10
N ASN A 205 1.00 -10.94 -25.30
CA ASN A 205 -0.18 -10.34 -24.71
C ASN A 205 -0.90 -11.41 -23.86
N PRO A 206 -0.36 -11.74 -22.67
CA PRO A 206 -0.89 -12.82 -21.87
C PRO A 206 -2.32 -12.50 -21.40
N SER A 207 -3.15 -13.54 -21.36
CA SER A 207 -4.46 -13.45 -20.71
C SER A 207 -4.30 -13.59 -19.19
N PRO A 208 -5.20 -12.98 -18.38
CA PRO A 208 -5.26 -13.25 -16.96
C PRO A 208 -5.37 -14.75 -16.67
N ILE A 209 -4.82 -15.19 -15.54
CA ILE A 209 -4.89 -16.60 -15.15
C ILE A 209 -6.35 -17.04 -14.97
N PRO A 210 -6.66 -18.34 -15.22
CA PRO A 210 -8.00 -18.89 -14.95
C PRO A 210 -8.42 -18.72 -13.48
N GLN A 211 -9.71 -18.48 -13.24
CA GLN A 211 -10.26 -18.21 -11.91
C GLN A 211 -9.89 -19.30 -10.88
N HIS A 212 -9.96 -20.57 -11.25
CA HIS A 212 -9.62 -21.67 -10.34
C HIS A 212 -8.16 -21.66 -9.88
N ILE A 213 -7.22 -21.11 -10.68
CA ILE A 213 -5.81 -20.92 -10.29
C ILE A 213 -5.70 -19.72 -9.34
N LEU A 214 -6.38 -18.61 -9.65
CA LEU A 214 -6.46 -17.44 -8.79
C LEU A 214 -7.01 -17.82 -7.41
N ASP A 215 -8.15 -18.51 -7.36
CA ASP A 215 -8.78 -18.98 -6.12
C ASP A 215 -7.82 -19.84 -5.31
N LYS A 216 -7.20 -20.85 -5.95
CA LYS A 216 -6.28 -21.75 -5.27
C LYS A 216 -5.12 -21.02 -4.62
N HIS A 217 -4.50 -20.08 -5.33
CA HIS A 217 -3.33 -19.35 -4.84
C HIS A 217 -3.68 -18.33 -3.77
N PHE A 218 -4.75 -17.57 -3.95
CA PHE A 218 -5.17 -16.58 -2.97
C PHE A 218 -5.69 -17.24 -1.69
N LEU A 219 -6.63 -18.18 -1.81
CA LEU A 219 -7.30 -18.77 -0.64
C LEU A 219 -6.37 -19.64 0.22
N ARG A 220 -5.33 -20.26 -0.35
CA ARG A 220 -4.35 -20.99 0.47
C ARG A 220 -3.57 -20.13 1.46
N LYS A 221 -3.53 -18.79 1.23
CA LYS A 221 -2.86 -17.80 2.08
C LYS A 221 -3.84 -16.95 2.88
N HIS A 222 -4.99 -16.62 2.31
CA HIS A 222 -5.93 -15.62 2.84
C HIS A 222 -7.32 -16.17 3.12
N GLY A 223 -7.58 -17.44 2.76
CA GLY A 223 -8.87 -18.08 2.98
C GLY A 223 -9.05 -18.58 4.42
N PRO A 224 -10.29 -19.00 4.77
CA PRO A 224 -10.58 -19.55 6.10
C PRO A 224 -9.78 -20.80 6.40
N ASP A 225 -9.42 -21.58 5.37
CA ASP A 225 -8.61 -22.81 5.49
C ASP A 225 -7.15 -22.58 5.00
N ALA A 226 -6.61 -21.39 5.25
CA ALA A 226 -5.24 -21.06 4.85
C ALA A 226 -4.22 -22.03 5.49
N TYR A 227 -3.31 -22.56 4.67
CA TYR A 227 -2.30 -23.54 5.12
C TYR A 227 -0.87 -23.16 4.70
N TYR A 228 -0.70 -22.05 4.01
CA TYR A 228 0.61 -21.59 3.56
C TYR A 228 1.34 -20.84 4.68
N GLY A 229 2.59 -21.19 4.89
CA GLY A 229 3.44 -20.60 5.94
C GLY A 229 3.57 -21.50 7.16
N GLN A 230 4.26 -21.01 8.18
CA GLN A 230 4.39 -21.68 9.46
C GLN A 230 3.22 -21.30 10.36
N LYS A 231 2.66 -22.27 11.11
CA LYS A 231 1.69 -21.96 12.17
C LYS A 231 2.42 -21.19 13.26
N THR A 232 1.94 -20.00 13.61
CA THR A 232 2.39 -19.30 14.81
C THR A 232 1.81 -20.02 16.02
N ASN A 233 2.62 -20.21 17.07
CA ASN A 233 2.25 -20.95 18.30
C ASN A 233 1.06 -20.35 19.08
N ASP A 234 0.51 -19.22 18.62
CA ASP A 234 -0.63 -18.55 19.27
C ASP A 234 -2.01 -19.17 18.92
N GLN A 235 -2.06 -20.20 18.06
CA GLN A 235 -3.31 -20.90 17.70
C GLN A 235 -3.55 -22.22 18.44
N GLU A 236 -2.68 -22.62 19.37
CA GLU A 236 -2.84 -23.86 20.16
C GLU A 236 -3.51 -23.66 21.54
N SER A 237 -4.05 -22.46 21.84
CA SER A 237 -4.74 -22.19 23.10
C SER A 237 -6.15 -21.64 22.87
N LEU A 238 -7.05 -22.50 22.41
CA LEU A 238 -8.51 -22.37 22.58
C LEU A 238 -9.11 -23.76 22.71
#